data_4115f0b0758b31014214c2707ea3fc3f
#
_entry.id   4115f0b0758b31014214c2707ea3fc3f
#
_cell.length_a   1.000
_cell.length_b   1.000
_cell.length_c   1.000
_cell.angle_alpha   90.00
_cell.angle_beta   90.00
_cell.angle_gamma   90.00
#
_symmetry.space_group_name_H-M   'P 1'
#
loop_
_entity.id
_entity.type
_entity.pdbx_description
1 polymer ?
#
loop_
_entity_poly.entity_id
_entity_poly.type
_entity_poly.pdbx_seq_one_letter_code
_entity_poly.pdbx_strand_id
1 'polypeptide(L)'
;MSKKVAVIICNWNRKDYVVNCIRSVLESSFKDYDLYMVDNASTDGSVEAVRETFGDKVILIENPENRGGSGGFNRGMSEALKESYKYLYLLDNDVVLDKNALSELYGYMEQNPDVGMAGSLIYVMHNPQQIQELGAVIDWDKYFIKPYYKWEYDRGQLPEYQECDYVPACSALVRVSAIKKVGLMPEENFIYWDDMEWGYKFKLNGYRVVAIQSSKVWHRNGAGNTFIDYYFLRNRIRFFAKYLSKEKLVEFAKTLLDTVMRAMYCSYLKNKTHSIRTMLGAIDDALSNVTGKAVEGRIFPSQPEEYKVQNLLADKKRIIIIEPNLDDVNSRMIVLECIIKKLMSIKEGLEIIGAVSDVIASEANKDLNFRLIDKNEINNIDCDLIFQSTEHILSNINELNMDYVWIDCYLNMICDEKDYYAIKGFQHFYQIIMPFILPIFMEKLLKLRSVLLNSD
;
A
#
# COMPACT_ATOMS: atom_id res chain seq x y z
N MET A 1 9.59 17.20 -36.62
CA MET A 1 10.45 16.21 -35.92
C MET A 1 9.54 15.43 -34.98
N SER A 2 9.68 14.11 -34.87
CA SER A 2 8.95 13.31 -33.90
C SER A 2 9.32 13.73 -32.47
N LYS A 3 8.35 13.74 -31.55
CA LYS A 3 8.58 14.02 -30.14
C LYS A 3 9.47 12.94 -29.50
N LYS A 4 10.18 13.31 -28.42
CA LYS A 4 11.10 12.39 -27.71
C LYS A 4 10.39 11.46 -26.75
N VAL A 5 9.30 11.92 -26.13
CA VAL A 5 8.60 11.22 -25.07
C VAL A 5 7.12 11.10 -25.40
N ALA A 6 6.53 9.94 -25.17
CA ALA A 6 5.09 9.80 -25.03
C ALA A 6 4.74 9.74 -23.52
N VAL A 7 4.00 10.70 -23.02
CA VAL A 7 3.43 10.68 -21.67
C VAL A 7 2.11 9.91 -21.73
N ILE A 8 1.94 8.90 -20.89
CA ILE A 8 0.79 8.00 -20.90
C ILE A 8 0.15 8.01 -19.50
N ILE A 9 -1.05 8.56 -19.42
CA ILE A 9 -1.87 8.58 -18.20
C ILE A 9 -2.92 7.49 -18.31
N CYS A 10 -3.01 6.59 -17.31
CA CYS A 10 -4.09 5.61 -17.21
C CYS A 10 -5.17 6.11 -16.27
N ASN A 11 -6.43 6.18 -16.74
CA ASN A 11 -7.56 6.69 -15.96
C ASN A 11 -8.68 5.68 -15.80
N TRP A 12 -9.28 5.64 -14.60
CA TRP A 12 -10.54 4.97 -14.34
C TRP A 12 -11.29 5.66 -13.19
N ASN A 13 -12.44 6.28 -13.51
CA ASN A 13 -13.36 6.90 -12.54
C ASN A 13 -12.66 7.84 -11.53
N ARG A 14 -11.87 8.80 -12.05
CA ARG A 14 -11.12 9.79 -11.27
C ARG A 14 -11.08 11.15 -11.98
N LYS A 15 -12.26 11.66 -12.36
CA LYS A 15 -12.42 12.88 -13.15
C LYS A 15 -11.57 14.06 -12.68
N ASP A 16 -11.71 14.47 -11.41
CA ASP A 16 -11.01 15.65 -10.90
C ASP A 16 -9.49 15.45 -10.79
N TYR A 17 -9.09 14.21 -10.48
CA TYR A 17 -7.66 13.88 -10.37
C TYR A 17 -6.98 13.87 -11.73
N VAL A 18 -7.56 13.24 -12.74
CA VAL A 18 -6.96 13.17 -14.07
C VAL A 18 -6.84 14.54 -14.71
N VAL A 19 -7.82 15.45 -14.49
CA VAL A 19 -7.74 16.83 -14.94
C VAL A 19 -6.56 17.57 -14.29
N ASN A 20 -6.33 17.38 -13.00
CA ASN A 20 -5.21 17.98 -12.29
C ASN A 20 -3.86 17.36 -12.71
N CYS A 21 -3.80 16.06 -12.91
CA CYS A 21 -2.62 15.37 -13.42
C CYS A 21 -2.22 15.94 -14.79
N ILE A 22 -3.16 16.02 -15.74
CA ILE A 22 -2.93 16.57 -17.08
C ILE A 22 -2.44 18.03 -17.00
N ARG A 23 -3.02 18.88 -16.15
CA ARG A 23 -2.53 20.26 -15.94
C ARG A 23 -1.07 20.28 -15.50
N SER A 24 -0.68 19.47 -14.53
CA SER A 24 0.69 19.41 -14.05
C SER A 24 1.68 18.94 -15.13
N VAL A 25 1.27 18.01 -16.00
CA VAL A 25 2.06 17.60 -17.18
C VAL A 25 2.22 18.75 -18.15
N LEU A 26 1.14 19.49 -18.46
CA LEU A 26 1.19 20.64 -19.37
C LEU A 26 2.04 21.81 -18.84
N GLU A 27 2.19 21.93 -17.52
CA GLU A 27 3.07 22.89 -16.85
C GLU A 27 4.55 22.45 -16.80
N SER A 28 4.87 21.18 -17.19
CA SER A 28 6.24 20.68 -17.22
C SER A 28 7.18 21.61 -18.01
N SER A 29 8.42 21.76 -17.53
CA SER A 29 9.49 22.49 -18.23
C SER A 29 9.97 21.74 -19.50
N PHE A 30 9.88 20.42 -19.51
CA PHE A 30 10.13 19.60 -20.69
C PHE A 30 8.94 19.67 -21.65
N LYS A 31 9.13 20.04 -22.92
CA LYS A 31 8.06 20.26 -23.91
C LYS A 31 8.08 19.32 -25.12
N ASP A 32 9.09 18.45 -25.21
CA ASP A 32 9.27 17.55 -26.37
C ASP A 32 8.54 16.21 -26.15
N TYR A 33 7.24 16.29 -25.88
CA TYR A 33 6.37 15.12 -25.67
C TYR A 33 5.02 15.26 -26.36
N ASP A 34 4.37 14.11 -26.57
CA ASP A 34 2.94 13.98 -26.80
C ASP A 34 2.27 13.37 -25.57
N LEU A 35 1.02 13.76 -25.31
CA LEU A 35 0.28 13.35 -24.11
C LEU A 35 -0.90 12.45 -24.48
N TYR A 36 -0.86 11.24 -23.98
CA TYR A 36 -1.91 10.24 -24.13
C TYR A 36 -2.67 10.10 -22.81
N MET A 37 -3.99 10.00 -22.87
CA MET A 37 -4.81 9.53 -21.76
C MET A 37 -5.57 8.28 -22.21
N VAL A 38 -5.33 7.17 -21.52
CA VAL A 38 -6.07 5.92 -21.71
C VAL A 38 -7.16 5.83 -20.68
N ASP A 39 -8.39 5.88 -21.11
CA ASP A 39 -9.55 5.71 -20.25
C ASP A 39 -10.01 4.25 -20.21
N ASN A 40 -10.05 3.68 -19.02
CA ASN A 40 -10.45 2.29 -18.75
C ASN A 40 -11.96 2.14 -18.56
N ALA A 41 -12.77 2.66 -19.47
CA ALA A 41 -14.23 2.64 -19.41
C ALA A 41 -14.79 3.37 -18.17
N SER A 42 -14.40 4.62 -17.98
CA SER A 42 -14.94 5.48 -16.90
C SER A 42 -16.40 5.83 -17.15
N THR A 43 -17.14 6.00 -16.06
CA THR A 43 -18.57 6.37 -16.06
C THR A 43 -18.86 7.67 -15.29
N ASP A 44 -17.80 8.35 -14.84
CA ASP A 44 -17.88 9.55 -14.00
C ASP A 44 -17.78 10.87 -14.79
N GLY A 45 -17.76 10.81 -16.14
CA GLY A 45 -17.58 11.97 -17.01
C GLY A 45 -16.11 12.42 -17.14
N SER A 46 -15.14 11.54 -16.86
CA SER A 46 -13.70 11.82 -17.02
C SER A 46 -13.35 12.16 -18.46
N VAL A 47 -13.84 11.39 -19.43
CA VAL A 47 -13.52 11.54 -20.86
C VAL A 47 -14.02 12.87 -21.39
N GLU A 48 -15.27 13.21 -21.11
CA GLU A 48 -15.90 14.47 -21.50
C GLU A 48 -15.15 15.67 -20.93
N ALA A 49 -14.83 15.61 -19.62
CA ALA A 49 -14.12 16.68 -18.93
C ALA A 49 -12.72 16.93 -19.53
N VAL A 50 -11.98 15.87 -19.87
CA VAL A 50 -10.66 15.99 -20.51
C VAL A 50 -10.79 16.54 -21.92
N ARG A 51 -11.76 16.05 -22.70
CA ARG A 51 -12.02 16.53 -24.08
C ARG A 51 -12.38 18.01 -24.11
N GLU A 52 -13.27 18.45 -23.21
CA GLU A 52 -13.71 19.83 -23.10
C GLU A 52 -12.61 20.78 -22.59
N THR A 53 -11.81 20.32 -21.63
CA THR A 53 -10.79 21.18 -20.98
C THR A 53 -9.52 21.32 -21.81
N PHE A 54 -9.09 20.26 -22.49
CA PHE A 54 -7.74 20.20 -23.10
C PHE A 54 -7.78 20.06 -24.62
N GLY A 55 -8.87 19.61 -25.21
CA GLY A 55 -9.00 19.46 -26.67
C GLY A 55 -7.88 18.64 -27.29
N ASP A 56 -7.28 19.14 -28.35
CA ASP A 56 -6.21 18.46 -29.11
C ASP A 56 -4.87 18.33 -28.37
N LYS A 57 -4.75 18.86 -27.17
CA LYS A 57 -3.53 18.70 -26.36
C LYS A 57 -3.36 17.30 -25.79
N VAL A 58 -4.42 16.50 -25.80
CA VAL A 58 -4.45 15.14 -25.23
C VAL A 58 -4.97 14.17 -26.26
N ILE A 59 -4.22 13.12 -26.55
CA ILE A 59 -4.62 12.00 -27.40
C ILE A 59 -5.42 11.04 -26.51
N LEU A 60 -6.75 11.00 -26.71
CA LEU A 60 -7.64 10.13 -25.94
C LEU A 60 -7.72 8.74 -26.56
N ILE A 61 -7.58 7.72 -25.70
CA ILE A 61 -7.75 6.30 -26.05
C ILE A 61 -8.79 5.74 -25.09
N GLU A 62 -9.92 5.29 -25.61
CA GLU A 62 -11.00 4.74 -24.80
C GLU A 62 -11.00 3.21 -24.89
N ASN A 63 -10.89 2.52 -23.76
CA ASN A 63 -11.05 1.08 -23.68
C ASN A 63 -12.53 0.73 -23.50
N PRO A 64 -13.01 -0.39 -24.10
CA PRO A 64 -14.41 -0.79 -23.97
C PRO A 64 -14.75 -1.35 -22.57
N GLU A 65 -13.73 -1.69 -21.78
CA GLU A 65 -13.85 -2.23 -20.42
C GLU A 65 -12.64 -1.85 -19.56
N ASN A 66 -12.78 -1.95 -18.25
CA ASN A 66 -11.65 -1.77 -17.32
C ASN A 66 -10.72 -2.99 -17.37
N ARG A 67 -9.51 -2.78 -17.91
CA ARG A 67 -8.44 -3.76 -18.06
C ARG A 67 -7.39 -3.70 -16.93
N GLY A 68 -7.66 -2.93 -15.86
CA GLY A 68 -6.70 -2.69 -14.78
C GLY A 68 -5.61 -1.69 -15.15
N GLY A 69 -4.69 -1.46 -14.22
CA GLY A 69 -3.55 -0.57 -14.42
C GLY A 69 -2.65 -1.08 -15.55
N SER A 70 -2.22 -2.32 -15.46
CA SER A 70 -1.33 -2.95 -16.46
C SER A 70 -1.95 -2.96 -17.87
N GLY A 71 -3.22 -3.34 -18.02
CA GLY A 71 -3.88 -3.36 -19.33
C GLY A 71 -4.11 -1.96 -19.89
N GLY A 72 -4.41 -0.97 -19.03
CA GLY A 72 -4.53 0.43 -19.42
C GLY A 72 -3.21 1.00 -19.92
N PHE A 73 -2.12 0.82 -19.15
CA PHE A 73 -0.78 1.24 -19.59
C PHE A 73 -0.33 0.52 -20.85
N ASN A 74 -0.56 -0.80 -20.96
CA ASN A 74 -0.20 -1.57 -22.14
C ASN A 74 -0.93 -1.07 -23.39
N ARG A 75 -2.19 -0.67 -23.27
CA ARG A 75 -2.94 -0.07 -24.39
C ARG A 75 -2.28 1.23 -24.85
N GLY A 76 -1.95 2.14 -23.94
CA GLY A 76 -1.26 3.39 -24.26
C GLY A 76 0.14 3.16 -24.82
N MET A 77 0.93 2.27 -24.20
CA MET A 77 2.24 1.90 -24.68
C MET A 77 2.19 1.30 -26.09
N SER A 78 1.22 0.43 -26.38
CA SER A 78 1.08 -0.20 -27.70
C SER A 78 0.75 0.83 -28.78
N GLU A 79 -0.04 1.85 -28.48
CA GLU A 79 -0.28 2.94 -29.43
C GLU A 79 0.96 3.81 -29.63
N ALA A 80 1.63 4.20 -28.52
CA ALA A 80 2.84 5.01 -28.59
C ALA A 80 4.01 4.29 -29.31
N LEU A 81 4.12 2.97 -29.18
CA LEU A 81 5.16 2.18 -29.85
C LEU A 81 5.01 2.09 -31.39
N LYS A 82 3.90 2.53 -31.94
CA LYS A 82 3.73 2.69 -33.40
C LYS A 82 4.49 3.92 -33.93
N GLU A 83 4.81 4.84 -33.05
CA GLU A 83 5.53 6.08 -33.31
C GLU A 83 7.01 5.98 -32.91
N SER A 84 7.78 7.04 -33.20
CA SER A 84 9.24 7.06 -33.01
C SER A 84 9.67 7.76 -31.73
N TYR A 85 9.03 7.44 -30.61
CA TYR A 85 9.47 7.94 -29.31
C TYR A 85 10.72 7.22 -28.81
N LYS A 86 11.55 7.95 -28.03
CA LYS A 86 12.72 7.37 -27.37
C LYS A 86 12.36 6.80 -26.00
N TYR A 87 11.37 7.43 -25.33
CA TYR A 87 10.92 7.07 -24.01
C TYR A 87 9.39 7.09 -23.92
N LEU A 88 8.85 6.26 -23.02
CA LEU A 88 7.46 6.31 -22.57
C LEU A 88 7.45 6.71 -21.08
N TYR A 89 6.68 7.73 -20.74
CA TYR A 89 6.50 8.17 -19.35
C TYR A 89 5.13 7.78 -18.84
N LEU A 90 5.08 6.83 -17.93
CA LEU A 90 3.85 6.31 -17.34
C LEU A 90 3.47 7.15 -16.12
N LEU A 91 2.20 7.48 -16.00
CA LEU A 91 1.62 8.27 -14.89
C LEU A 91 0.26 7.70 -14.46
N ASP A 92 0.05 7.58 -13.15
CA ASP A 92 -1.30 7.40 -12.62
C ASP A 92 -2.10 8.71 -12.71
N ASN A 93 -3.41 8.58 -12.77
CA ASN A 93 -4.33 9.72 -12.90
C ASN A 93 -4.39 10.61 -11.65
N ASP A 94 -3.91 10.16 -10.50
CA ASP A 94 -3.93 10.86 -9.22
C ASP A 94 -2.54 11.30 -8.74
N VAL A 95 -1.67 11.61 -9.70
CA VAL A 95 -0.34 12.18 -9.49
C VAL A 95 -0.33 13.66 -9.90
N VAL A 96 0.42 14.48 -9.16
CA VAL A 96 0.77 15.86 -9.53
C VAL A 96 2.29 15.95 -9.66
N LEU A 97 2.78 16.47 -10.77
CA LEU A 97 4.21 16.58 -11.07
C LEU A 97 4.78 17.92 -10.60
N ASP A 98 6.02 17.88 -10.06
CA ASP A 98 6.88 19.07 -10.14
C ASP A 98 7.17 19.40 -11.60
N LYS A 99 7.23 20.72 -11.90
CA LYS A 99 7.46 21.18 -13.29
C LYS A 99 8.73 20.63 -13.93
N ASN A 100 9.74 20.23 -13.15
CA ASN A 100 11.00 19.70 -13.64
C ASN A 100 11.04 18.16 -13.61
N ALA A 101 10.02 17.47 -13.05
CA ALA A 101 10.06 16.02 -12.84
C ALA A 101 10.46 15.24 -14.10
N LEU A 102 9.78 15.50 -15.23
CA LEU A 102 10.09 14.82 -16.49
C LEU A 102 11.46 15.20 -17.04
N SER A 103 11.88 16.47 -16.94
CA SER A 103 13.20 16.90 -17.42
C SER A 103 14.34 16.26 -16.64
N GLU A 104 14.19 16.05 -15.32
CA GLU A 104 15.16 15.35 -14.47
C GLU A 104 15.29 13.88 -14.87
N LEU A 105 14.17 13.17 -15.01
CA LEU A 105 14.20 11.77 -15.49
C LEU A 105 14.82 11.67 -16.88
N TYR A 106 14.41 12.54 -17.82
CA TYR A 106 14.92 12.53 -19.18
C TYR A 106 16.43 12.79 -19.21
N GLY A 107 16.90 13.82 -18.49
CA GLY A 107 18.32 14.16 -18.41
C GLY A 107 19.17 13.03 -17.85
N TYR A 108 18.70 12.37 -16.78
CA TYR A 108 19.40 11.23 -16.22
C TYR A 108 19.47 10.04 -17.19
N MET A 109 18.34 9.70 -17.84
CA MET A 109 18.28 8.60 -18.81
C MET A 109 19.15 8.84 -20.04
N GLU A 110 19.33 10.10 -20.48
CA GLU A 110 20.22 10.43 -21.60
C GLU A 110 21.69 10.20 -21.26
N GLN A 111 22.08 10.44 -20.02
CA GLN A 111 23.45 10.23 -19.53
C GLN A 111 23.75 8.78 -19.15
N ASN A 112 22.72 7.96 -18.92
CA ASN A 112 22.84 6.59 -18.44
C ASN A 112 22.13 5.61 -19.40
N PRO A 113 22.77 5.19 -20.50
CA PRO A 113 22.16 4.34 -21.54
C PRO A 113 21.84 2.91 -21.07
N ASP A 114 22.44 2.46 -19.99
CA ASP A 114 22.21 1.18 -19.31
C ASP A 114 20.96 1.16 -18.41
N VAL A 115 20.40 2.34 -18.13
CA VAL A 115 19.13 2.46 -17.39
C VAL A 115 17.96 2.21 -18.32
N GLY A 116 17.17 1.19 -18.01
CA GLY A 116 15.95 0.83 -18.74
C GLY A 116 14.71 1.54 -18.22
N MET A 117 14.66 1.80 -16.91
CA MET A 117 13.51 2.41 -16.24
C MET A 117 14.00 3.36 -15.14
N ALA A 118 13.47 4.58 -15.11
CA ALA A 118 13.74 5.58 -14.06
C ALA A 118 12.42 6.11 -13.47
N GLY A 119 12.31 6.11 -12.15
CA GLY A 119 11.15 6.65 -11.42
C GLY A 119 11.46 7.92 -10.64
N SER A 120 10.42 8.60 -10.20
CA SER A 120 10.50 9.81 -9.38
C SER A 120 10.57 9.50 -7.90
N LEU A 121 11.04 10.47 -7.11
CA LEU A 121 10.76 10.55 -5.68
C LEU A 121 9.27 10.88 -5.50
N ILE A 122 8.56 10.01 -4.80
CA ILE A 122 7.12 10.10 -4.61
C ILE A 122 6.82 10.59 -3.20
N TYR A 123 6.11 11.70 -3.09
CA TYR A 123 5.58 12.23 -1.83
C TYR A 123 4.10 11.92 -1.66
N VAL A 124 3.65 11.91 -0.42
CA VAL A 124 2.24 11.79 -0.07
C VAL A 124 1.51 13.11 -0.37
N MET A 125 0.50 13.12 -1.21
CA MET A 125 -0.18 14.34 -1.70
C MET A 125 -0.75 15.22 -0.56
N HIS A 126 -1.36 14.61 0.46
CA HIS A 126 -1.94 15.34 1.60
C HIS A 126 -0.92 15.64 2.71
N ASN A 127 0.32 15.14 2.59
CA ASN A 127 1.44 15.45 3.47
C ASN A 127 2.72 15.62 2.63
N PRO A 128 2.90 16.78 1.95
CA PRO A 128 3.82 16.94 0.84
C PRO A 128 5.31 16.89 1.20
N GLN A 129 5.66 16.76 2.47
CA GLN A 129 7.03 16.52 2.95
C GLN A 129 7.27 15.07 3.35
N GLN A 130 6.23 14.25 3.42
CA GLN A 130 6.34 12.83 3.74
C GLN A 130 6.57 12.03 2.47
N ILE A 131 7.64 11.23 2.48
CA ILE A 131 7.99 10.35 1.36
C ILE A 131 7.06 9.14 1.36
N GLN A 132 6.45 8.88 0.21
CA GLN A 132 5.77 7.61 -0.02
C GLN A 132 6.80 6.54 -0.36
N GLU A 133 7.71 6.82 -1.30
CA GLU A 133 8.85 5.97 -1.63
C GLU A 133 9.84 6.62 -2.62
N LEU A 134 11.08 6.14 -2.62
CA LEU A 134 12.11 6.42 -3.63
C LEU A 134 12.54 5.09 -4.29
N GLY A 135 11.61 4.46 -5.02
CA GLY A 135 11.77 3.11 -5.54
C GLY A 135 11.79 2.05 -4.44
N ALA A 136 11.88 0.78 -4.84
CA ALA A 136 11.88 -0.32 -3.89
C ALA A 136 12.70 -1.52 -4.38
N VAL A 137 13.04 -2.41 -3.46
CA VAL A 137 13.64 -3.71 -3.73
C VAL A 137 12.73 -4.85 -3.32
N ILE A 138 12.91 -6.00 -3.95
CA ILE A 138 12.27 -7.25 -3.58
C ILE A 138 13.07 -7.85 -2.43
N ASP A 139 12.46 -7.98 -1.28
CA ASP A 139 13.03 -8.68 -0.12
C ASP A 139 12.80 -10.19 -0.28
N TRP A 140 13.83 -10.87 -0.78
CA TRP A 140 13.80 -12.31 -1.07
C TRP A 140 13.82 -13.18 0.19
N ASP A 141 14.10 -12.61 1.35
CA ASP A 141 14.11 -13.32 2.63
C ASP A 141 12.74 -13.20 3.33
N LYS A 142 12.09 -12.04 3.19
CA LYS A 142 10.73 -11.80 3.70
C LYS A 142 9.64 -12.09 2.66
N TYR A 143 10.06 -12.37 1.42
CA TYR A 143 9.14 -12.61 0.29
C TYR A 143 8.13 -11.47 0.10
N PHE A 144 8.63 -10.24 0.16
CA PHE A 144 7.83 -9.03 0.10
C PHE A 144 8.57 -7.92 -0.64
N ILE A 145 8.03 -6.71 -0.64
CA ILE A 145 8.70 -5.52 -1.17
C ILE A 145 9.18 -4.64 -0.02
N LYS A 146 10.31 -3.98 -0.24
CA LYS A 146 10.87 -3.01 0.70
C LYS A 146 11.07 -1.67 -0.01
N PRO A 147 10.08 -0.76 0.07
CA PRO A 147 10.25 0.60 -0.43
C PRO A 147 11.31 1.34 0.38
N TYR A 148 12.10 2.16 -0.32
CA TYR A 148 13.08 3.02 0.32
C TYR A 148 12.42 4.28 0.87
N TYR A 149 12.81 4.69 2.08
CA TYR A 149 12.38 5.89 2.80
C TYR A 149 10.86 6.00 3.05
N LYS A 150 10.14 4.90 3.00
CA LYS A 150 8.69 4.88 3.15
C LYS A 150 8.25 5.50 4.47
N TRP A 151 7.39 6.51 4.38
CA TRP A 151 6.82 7.28 5.50
C TRP A 151 7.80 8.18 6.24
N GLU A 152 9.07 8.26 5.82
CA GLU A 152 10.03 9.21 6.36
C GLU A 152 9.74 10.64 5.86
N TYR A 153 10.16 11.63 6.61
CA TYR A 153 10.12 13.03 6.17
C TYR A 153 11.41 13.38 5.42
N ASP A 154 11.28 14.06 4.30
CA ASP A 154 12.44 14.52 3.54
C ASP A 154 13.19 15.61 4.30
N ARG A 155 14.42 15.32 4.68
CA ARG A 155 15.34 16.24 5.39
C ARG A 155 16.46 16.76 4.50
N GLY A 156 16.35 16.57 3.18
CA GLY A 156 17.37 16.99 2.20
C GLY A 156 18.63 16.12 2.22
N GLN A 157 18.57 14.89 2.73
CA GLN A 157 19.73 13.97 2.86
C GLN A 157 19.59 12.72 1.97
N LEU A 158 18.68 12.75 1.00
CA LEU A 158 18.47 11.63 0.08
C LEU A 158 19.62 11.53 -0.94
N PRO A 159 19.97 10.31 -1.40
CA PRO A 159 20.94 10.14 -2.46
C PRO A 159 20.41 10.73 -3.78
N GLU A 160 21.31 11.14 -4.67
CA GLU A 160 20.96 11.67 -6.00
C GLU A 160 20.09 10.69 -6.79
N TYR A 161 20.42 9.40 -6.72
CA TYR A 161 19.61 8.31 -7.25
C TYR A 161 19.66 7.09 -6.33
N GLN A 162 18.65 6.24 -6.43
CA GLN A 162 18.54 4.98 -5.69
C GLN A 162 18.40 3.81 -6.67
N GLU A 163 19.34 2.86 -6.62
CA GLU A 163 19.18 1.58 -7.32
C GLU A 163 18.04 0.77 -6.70
N CYS A 164 17.17 0.20 -7.55
CA CYS A 164 16.01 -0.56 -7.11
C CYS A 164 15.72 -1.76 -8.02
N ASP A 165 14.75 -2.57 -7.60
CA ASP A 165 14.24 -3.68 -8.40
C ASP A 165 13.06 -3.21 -9.27
N TYR A 166 12.32 -2.22 -8.79
CA TYR A 166 11.26 -1.57 -9.52
C TYR A 166 11.05 -0.12 -9.06
N VAL A 167 10.39 0.66 -9.90
CA VAL A 167 9.79 1.95 -9.56
C VAL A 167 8.30 1.89 -9.88
N PRO A 168 7.44 2.54 -9.08
CA PRO A 168 6.00 2.54 -9.34
C PRO A 168 5.64 3.17 -10.67
N ALA A 169 4.72 2.55 -11.40
CA ALA A 169 4.22 3.05 -12.67
C ALA A 169 3.48 4.40 -12.54
N CYS A 170 3.18 4.82 -11.33
CA CYS A 170 2.59 6.13 -11.08
C CYS A 170 3.49 7.30 -11.51
N SER A 171 4.82 7.07 -11.65
CA SER A 171 5.77 8.00 -12.28
C SER A 171 7.02 7.25 -12.74
N ALA A 172 6.99 6.69 -13.94
CA ALA A 172 8.07 5.87 -14.48
C ALA A 172 8.40 6.23 -15.93
N LEU A 173 9.63 6.71 -16.20
CA LEU A 173 10.16 6.94 -17.53
C LEU A 173 10.89 5.68 -18.02
N VAL A 174 10.44 5.11 -19.14
CA VAL A 174 10.91 3.81 -19.64
C VAL A 174 11.49 3.94 -21.03
N ARG A 175 12.66 3.35 -21.25
CA ARG A 175 13.37 3.36 -22.54
C ARG A 175 12.68 2.43 -23.53
N VAL A 176 12.30 2.94 -24.71
CA VAL A 176 11.60 2.17 -25.75
C VAL A 176 12.43 0.98 -26.25
N SER A 177 13.76 1.15 -26.44
CA SER A 177 14.63 0.03 -26.84
C SER A 177 14.68 -1.09 -25.79
N ALA A 178 14.55 -0.75 -24.52
CA ALA A 178 14.46 -1.73 -23.44
C ALA A 178 13.10 -2.42 -23.41
N ILE A 179 11.99 -1.68 -23.60
CA ILE A 179 10.64 -2.27 -23.74
C ILE A 179 10.60 -3.30 -24.89
N LYS A 180 11.20 -2.98 -26.04
CA LYS A 180 11.24 -3.90 -27.19
C LYS A 180 11.96 -5.21 -26.87
N LYS A 181 12.90 -5.22 -25.90
CA LYS A 181 13.61 -6.42 -25.45
C LYS A 181 12.88 -7.16 -24.32
N VAL A 182 12.34 -6.42 -23.38
CA VAL A 182 11.73 -6.95 -22.13
C VAL A 182 10.26 -7.34 -22.34
N GLY A 183 9.57 -6.67 -23.24
CA GLY A 183 8.12 -6.76 -23.44
C GLY A 183 7.36 -5.72 -22.61
N LEU A 184 6.05 -5.76 -22.74
CA LEU A 184 5.12 -4.90 -22.01
C LEU A 184 4.93 -5.40 -20.54
N MET A 185 4.17 -4.64 -19.79
CA MET A 185 3.80 -4.95 -18.41
C MET A 185 2.98 -6.25 -18.33
N PRO A 186 3.14 -7.09 -17.29
CA PRO A 186 2.35 -8.33 -17.16
C PRO A 186 0.85 -8.03 -16.93
N GLU A 187 0.06 -8.11 -17.99
CA GLU A 187 -1.36 -7.76 -17.98
C GLU A 187 -2.21 -8.74 -17.16
N GLU A 188 -1.74 -9.97 -17.01
CA GLU A 188 -2.33 -11.01 -16.18
C GLU A 188 -2.45 -10.62 -14.71
N ASN A 189 -1.67 -9.66 -14.25
CA ASN A 189 -1.74 -9.14 -12.87
C ASN A 189 -2.93 -8.19 -12.67
N PHE A 190 -3.44 -7.55 -13.69
CA PHE A 190 -4.50 -6.54 -13.67
C PHE A 190 -4.07 -5.26 -12.94
N ILE A 191 -3.60 -5.35 -11.71
CA ILE A 191 -3.08 -4.24 -10.87
C ILE A 191 -2.28 -4.83 -9.70
N TYR A 192 -1.30 -4.10 -9.18
CA TYR A 192 -0.33 -4.50 -8.17
C TYR A 192 0.56 -5.69 -8.60
N TRP A 193 1.81 -5.62 -8.30
CA TRP A 193 2.86 -6.53 -8.75
C TRP A 193 3.12 -6.51 -10.27
N ASP A 194 2.39 -5.74 -11.03
CA ASP A 194 2.58 -5.55 -12.46
C ASP A 194 3.84 -4.73 -12.75
N ASP A 195 3.98 -3.56 -12.15
CA ASP A 195 5.16 -2.71 -12.21
C ASP A 195 6.39 -3.34 -11.50
N MET A 196 6.17 -4.03 -10.39
CA MET A 196 7.19 -4.76 -9.63
C MET A 196 7.79 -5.90 -10.47
N GLU A 197 6.96 -6.75 -11.07
CA GLU A 197 7.40 -7.83 -11.94
C GLU A 197 8.05 -7.27 -13.21
N TRP A 198 7.50 -6.19 -13.75
CA TRP A 198 8.06 -5.57 -14.95
C TRP A 198 9.45 -4.96 -14.69
N GLY A 199 9.63 -4.22 -13.60
CA GLY A 199 10.94 -3.71 -13.17
C GLY A 199 11.96 -4.83 -12.97
N TYR A 200 11.54 -5.91 -12.32
CA TYR A 200 12.40 -7.08 -12.14
C TYR A 200 12.79 -7.74 -13.48
N LYS A 201 11.88 -7.81 -14.47
CA LYS A 201 12.18 -8.27 -15.83
C LYS A 201 13.22 -7.38 -16.51
N PHE A 202 13.24 -6.06 -16.32
CA PHE A 202 14.30 -5.17 -16.79
C PHE A 202 15.67 -5.58 -16.25
N LYS A 203 15.75 -5.82 -14.94
CA LYS A 203 16.99 -6.29 -14.29
C LYS A 203 17.48 -7.64 -14.84
N LEU A 204 16.58 -8.61 -15.01
CA LEU A 204 16.90 -9.91 -15.61
C LEU A 204 17.43 -9.78 -17.04
N ASN A 205 17.07 -8.72 -17.76
CA ASN A 205 17.54 -8.42 -19.10
C ASN A 205 18.78 -7.51 -19.15
N GLY A 206 19.41 -7.26 -17.98
CA GLY A 206 20.65 -6.51 -17.86
C GLY A 206 20.51 -4.99 -17.85
N TYR A 207 19.29 -4.46 -17.65
CA TYR A 207 19.05 -3.03 -17.46
C TYR A 207 19.02 -2.67 -15.98
N ARG A 208 19.51 -1.47 -15.67
CA ARG A 208 19.31 -0.87 -14.34
C ARG A 208 17.91 -0.27 -14.23
N VAL A 209 17.36 -0.32 -13.03
CA VAL A 209 16.15 0.37 -12.60
C VAL A 209 16.53 1.31 -11.47
N VAL A 210 16.18 2.59 -11.58
CA VAL A 210 16.61 3.62 -10.64
C VAL A 210 15.47 4.56 -10.26
N ALA A 211 15.50 5.11 -9.06
CA ALA A 211 14.64 6.23 -8.66
C ALA A 211 15.49 7.49 -8.48
N ILE A 212 15.02 8.65 -8.97
CA ILE A 212 15.77 9.90 -9.06
C ILE A 212 15.20 10.91 -8.06
N GLN A 213 16.02 11.35 -7.13
CA GLN A 213 15.63 12.26 -6.05
C GLN A 213 15.21 13.66 -6.54
N SER A 214 15.84 14.19 -7.60
CA SER A 214 15.51 15.49 -8.17
C SER A 214 14.19 15.50 -8.94
N SER A 215 13.71 14.35 -9.42
CA SER A 215 12.40 14.19 -10.04
C SER A 215 11.34 13.97 -8.95
N LYS A 216 10.44 14.94 -8.74
CA LYS A 216 9.49 14.93 -7.63
C LYS A 216 8.05 14.88 -8.12
N VAL A 217 7.26 14.02 -7.50
CA VAL A 217 5.81 13.93 -7.73
C VAL A 217 5.06 13.73 -6.43
N TRP A 218 3.81 14.18 -6.38
CA TRP A 218 2.88 13.96 -5.26
C TRP A 218 1.79 13.01 -5.70
N HIS A 219 1.67 11.91 -4.98
CA HIS A 219 0.70 10.86 -5.28
C HIS A 219 -0.30 10.71 -4.15
N ARG A 220 -1.57 10.44 -4.52
CA ARG A 220 -2.60 10.17 -3.53
C ARG A 220 -2.43 8.78 -2.95
N ASN A 221 -2.11 8.71 -1.67
CA ASN A 221 -2.09 7.43 -0.97
C ASN A 221 -3.52 6.98 -0.66
N GLY A 222 -3.96 5.92 -1.30
CA GLY A 222 -5.27 5.31 -1.02
C GLY A 222 -5.30 4.61 0.33
N ALA A 223 -6.42 4.71 1.07
CA ALA A 223 -6.65 3.86 2.23
C ALA A 223 -6.72 2.39 1.79
N GLY A 224 -6.11 1.49 2.57
CA GLY A 224 -6.18 0.05 2.34
C GLY A 224 -7.64 -0.44 2.28
N ASN A 225 -7.95 -1.26 1.29
CA ASN A 225 -9.27 -1.86 1.10
C ASN A 225 -9.14 -3.31 0.61
N THR A 226 -10.25 -4.03 0.59
CA THR A 226 -10.29 -5.43 0.18
C THR A 226 -9.86 -5.67 -1.27
N PHE A 227 -9.96 -4.66 -2.14
CA PHE A 227 -9.44 -4.70 -3.50
C PHE A 227 -7.91 -4.87 -3.51
N ILE A 228 -7.21 -4.10 -2.66
CA ILE A 228 -5.76 -4.23 -2.45
C ILE A 228 -5.44 -5.61 -1.86
N ASP A 229 -6.17 -6.04 -0.82
CA ASP A 229 -5.96 -7.34 -0.17
C ASP A 229 -5.98 -8.49 -1.19
N TYR A 230 -6.93 -8.45 -2.14
CA TYR A 230 -7.07 -9.49 -3.16
C TYR A 230 -5.91 -9.50 -4.16
N TYR A 231 -5.72 -8.42 -4.91
CA TYR A 231 -4.77 -8.41 -6.02
C TYR A 231 -3.33 -8.48 -5.53
N PHE A 232 -3.01 -7.76 -4.45
CA PHE A 232 -1.67 -7.77 -3.90
C PHE A 232 -1.26 -9.17 -3.42
N LEU A 233 -2.15 -9.89 -2.75
CA LEU A 233 -1.87 -11.25 -2.26
C LEU A 233 -1.82 -12.27 -3.40
N ARG A 234 -2.80 -12.24 -4.33
CA ARG A 234 -2.85 -13.13 -5.47
C ARG A 234 -1.57 -13.04 -6.32
N ASN A 235 -1.20 -11.82 -6.67
CA ASN A 235 -0.07 -11.60 -7.58
C ASN A 235 1.28 -11.82 -6.88
N ARG A 236 1.40 -11.52 -5.58
CA ARG A 236 2.55 -11.89 -4.76
C ARG A 236 2.83 -13.40 -4.79
N ILE A 237 1.80 -14.22 -4.62
CA ILE A 237 1.93 -15.68 -4.67
C ILE A 237 2.43 -16.12 -6.04
N ARG A 238 1.87 -15.58 -7.12
CA ARG A 238 2.26 -15.89 -8.49
C ARG A 238 3.70 -15.47 -8.77
N PHE A 239 4.09 -14.26 -8.38
CA PHE A 239 5.45 -13.75 -8.55
C PHE A 239 6.48 -14.66 -7.87
N PHE A 240 6.33 -14.96 -6.59
CA PHE A 240 7.29 -15.80 -5.87
C PHE A 240 7.26 -17.26 -6.32
N ALA A 241 6.09 -17.78 -6.72
CA ALA A 241 6.01 -19.11 -7.34
C ALA A 241 6.83 -19.20 -8.65
N LYS A 242 6.85 -18.12 -9.44
CA LYS A 242 7.59 -18.04 -10.70
C LYS A 242 9.09 -17.91 -10.50
N TYR A 243 9.53 -16.97 -9.67
CA TYR A 243 10.93 -16.52 -9.63
C TYR A 243 11.79 -17.14 -8.53
N LEU A 244 11.21 -17.77 -7.49
CA LEU A 244 11.99 -18.47 -6.47
C LEU A 244 12.56 -19.80 -7.00
N SER A 245 13.68 -20.23 -6.44
CA SER A 245 14.14 -21.61 -6.63
C SER A 245 13.19 -22.60 -5.94
N LYS A 246 13.19 -23.87 -6.39
CA LYS A 246 12.30 -24.89 -5.84
C LYS A 246 12.54 -25.12 -4.33
N GLU A 247 13.79 -24.98 -3.92
CA GLU A 247 14.21 -25.18 -2.53
C GLU A 247 13.64 -24.09 -1.59
N LYS A 248 13.57 -22.84 -2.08
CA LYS A 248 13.03 -21.70 -1.31
C LYS A 248 11.50 -21.69 -1.24
N LEU A 249 10.79 -22.46 -2.06
CA LEU A 249 9.31 -22.46 -2.07
C LEU A 249 8.71 -22.96 -0.76
N VAL A 250 9.35 -23.88 -0.05
CA VAL A 250 8.84 -24.40 1.23
C VAL A 250 8.88 -23.31 2.31
N GLU A 251 9.97 -22.55 2.36
CA GLU A 251 10.12 -21.42 3.27
C GLU A 251 9.14 -20.30 2.94
N PHE A 252 9.01 -19.97 1.65
CA PHE A 252 8.01 -19.03 1.17
C PHE A 252 6.59 -19.43 1.59
N ALA A 253 6.21 -20.70 1.38
CA ALA A 253 4.89 -21.19 1.74
C ALA A 253 4.61 -21.04 3.24
N LYS A 254 5.57 -21.39 4.10
CA LYS A 254 5.46 -21.18 5.57
C LYS A 254 5.29 -19.71 5.92
N THR A 255 6.19 -18.86 5.43
CA THR A 255 6.16 -17.42 5.70
C THR A 255 4.86 -16.77 5.20
N LEU A 256 4.38 -17.19 4.02
CA LEU A 256 3.12 -16.71 3.47
C LEU A 256 1.94 -17.10 4.34
N LEU A 257 1.82 -18.38 4.72
CA LEU A 257 0.75 -18.89 5.58
C LEU A 257 0.75 -18.18 6.94
N ASP A 258 1.91 -18.00 7.56
CA ASP A 258 2.05 -17.24 8.81
C ASP A 258 1.62 -15.77 8.65
N THR A 259 2.04 -15.12 7.56
CA THR A 259 1.65 -13.74 7.24
C THR A 259 0.15 -13.60 7.05
N VAL A 260 -0.47 -14.52 6.31
CA VAL A 260 -1.92 -14.54 6.08
C VAL A 260 -2.67 -14.78 7.37
N MET A 261 -2.23 -15.71 8.21
CA MET A 261 -2.85 -15.94 9.52
C MET A 261 -2.80 -14.71 10.42
N ARG A 262 -1.66 -14.00 10.46
CA ARG A 262 -1.54 -12.72 11.19
C ARG A 262 -2.50 -11.66 10.63
N ALA A 263 -2.60 -11.54 9.31
CA ALA A 263 -3.54 -10.61 8.67
C ALA A 263 -5.00 -10.96 8.98
N MET A 264 -5.34 -12.25 9.07
CA MET A 264 -6.67 -12.72 9.48
C MET A 264 -6.97 -12.36 10.94
N TYR A 265 -6.01 -12.49 11.86
CA TYR A 265 -6.18 -12.04 13.25
C TYR A 265 -6.38 -10.52 13.33
N CYS A 266 -5.58 -9.73 12.60
CA CYS A 266 -5.78 -8.29 12.50
C CYS A 266 -7.19 -7.95 11.99
N SER A 267 -7.65 -8.63 10.95
CA SER A 267 -8.98 -8.41 10.38
C SER A 267 -10.09 -8.81 11.36
N TYR A 268 -9.88 -9.89 12.12
CA TYR A 268 -10.81 -10.30 13.18
C TYR A 268 -10.93 -9.23 14.27
N LEU A 269 -9.80 -8.74 14.80
CA LEU A 269 -9.80 -7.69 15.84
C LEU A 269 -10.39 -6.37 15.35
N LYS A 270 -10.27 -6.08 14.05
CA LYS A 270 -10.87 -4.91 13.40
C LYS A 270 -12.33 -5.11 12.99
N ASN A 271 -12.92 -6.27 13.27
CA ASN A 271 -14.25 -6.68 12.80
C ASN A 271 -14.40 -6.63 11.26
N LYS A 272 -13.33 -6.95 10.52
CA LYS A 272 -13.26 -6.92 9.04
C LYS A 272 -13.31 -8.32 8.44
N THR A 273 -14.36 -9.11 8.70
CA THR A 273 -14.49 -10.50 8.21
C THR A 273 -14.50 -10.60 6.68
N HIS A 274 -14.94 -9.54 5.97
CA HIS A 274 -14.87 -9.42 4.52
C HIS A 274 -13.43 -9.48 3.97
N SER A 275 -12.44 -8.88 4.67
CA SER A 275 -11.02 -8.98 4.29
C SER A 275 -10.52 -10.43 4.39
N ILE A 276 -10.92 -11.18 5.41
CA ILE A 276 -10.57 -12.60 5.58
C ILE A 276 -11.06 -13.42 4.37
N ARG A 277 -12.34 -13.26 4.01
CA ARG A 277 -12.93 -13.96 2.85
C ARG A 277 -12.23 -13.59 1.55
N THR A 278 -11.92 -12.31 1.36
CA THR A 278 -11.19 -11.82 0.19
C THR A 278 -9.78 -12.41 0.10
N MET A 279 -9.03 -12.46 1.22
CA MET A 279 -7.69 -13.06 1.25
C MET A 279 -7.72 -14.56 0.92
N LEU A 280 -8.68 -15.31 1.45
CA LEU A 280 -8.85 -16.72 1.12
C LEU A 280 -9.18 -16.93 -0.36
N GLY A 281 -10.04 -16.07 -0.94
CA GLY A 281 -10.34 -16.05 -2.36
C GLY A 281 -9.10 -15.75 -3.22
N ALA A 282 -8.27 -14.81 -2.79
CA ALA A 282 -7.02 -14.47 -3.48
C ALA A 282 -6.02 -15.62 -3.52
N ILE A 283 -5.90 -16.38 -2.42
CA ILE A 283 -5.03 -17.54 -2.33
C ILE A 283 -5.53 -18.66 -3.27
N ASP A 284 -6.83 -18.96 -3.23
CA ASP A 284 -7.44 -19.98 -4.07
C ASP A 284 -7.25 -19.66 -5.56
N ASP A 285 -7.51 -18.41 -5.95
CA ASP A 285 -7.35 -17.94 -7.32
C ASP A 285 -5.88 -17.94 -7.77
N ALA A 286 -4.93 -17.55 -6.90
CA ALA A 286 -3.51 -17.64 -7.20
C ALA A 286 -3.10 -19.10 -7.50
N LEU A 287 -3.44 -20.02 -6.60
CA LEU A 287 -3.09 -21.44 -6.70
C LEU A 287 -3.80 -22.14 -7.86
N SER A 288 -4.94 -21.63 -8.30
CA SER A 288 -5.70 -22.09 -9.47
C SER A 288 -5.29 -21.39 -10.77
N ASN A 289 -4.24 -20.54 -10.73
CA ASN A 289 -3.75 -19.75 -11.87
C ASN A 289 -4.82 -18.82 -12.49
N VAL A 290 -5.75 -18.29 -11.69
CA VAL A 290 -6.69 -17.28 -12.14
C VAL A 290 -5.97 -15.94 -12.30
N THR A 291 -6.17 -15.31 -13.48
CA THR A 291 -5.46 -14.08 -13.89
C THR A 291 -6.44 -12.97 -14.26
N GLY A 292 -5.91 -11.76 -14.47
CA GLY A 292 -6.71 -10.62 -14.92
C GLY A 292 -7.67 -10.12 -13.85
N LYS A 293 -8.82 -9.59 -14.27
CA LYS A 293 -9.86 -9.04 -13.40
C LYS A 293 -10.47 -10.13 -12.51
N ALA A 294 -10.62 -9.84 -11.22
CA ALA A 294 -11.28 -10.75 -10.29
C ALA A 294 -12.72 -11.04 -10.72
N VAL A 295 -13.13 -12.30 -10.62
CA VAL A 295 -14.54 -12.70 -10.84
C VAL A 295 -15.42 -12.10 -9.74
N GLU A 296 -16.67 -11.84 -10.07
CA GLU A 296 -17.68 -11.37 -9.11
C GLU A 296 -17.78 -12.31 -7.90
N GLY A 297 -17.90 -11.75 -6.70
CA GLY A 297 -17.97 -12.51 -5.44
C GLY A 297 -16.61 -12.90 -4.85
N ARG A 298 -15.46 -12.54 -5.48
CA ARG A 298 -14.12 -12.79 -4.92
C ARG A 298 -13.64 -11.65 -4.03
N ILE A 299 -14.02 -10.41 -4.33
CA ILE A 299 -13.69 -9.24 -3.51
C ILE A 299 -14.94 -8.82 -2.76
N PHE A 300 -14.92 -9.00 -1.47
CA PHE A 300 -16.03 -8.60 -0.61
C PHE A 300 -15.88 -7.11 -0.26
N PRO A 301 -16.89 -6.27 -0.53
CA PRO A 301 -16.79 -4.83 -0.29
C PRO A 301 -16.53 -4.54 1.19
N SER A 302 -15.71 -3.52 1.44
CA SER A 302 -15.49 -3.03 2.80
C SER A 302 -16.83 -2.55 3.38
N GLN A 303 -17.23 -3.11 4.51
CA GLN A 303 -18.35 -2.59 5.26
C GLN A 303 -17.92 -1.31 6.00
N PRO A 304 -18.81 -0.36 6.25
CA PRO A 304 -18.54 0.76 7.15
C PRO A 304 -17.96 0.20 8.45
N GLU A 305 -16.93 0.85 8.97
CA GLU A 305 -16.34 0.46 10.24
C GLU A 305 -17.42 0.67 11.33
N GLU A 306 -18.06 -0.41 11.78
CA GLU A 306 -18.71 -0.41 13.07
C GLU A 306 -17.58 -0.35 14.08
N TYR A 307 -17.36 0.82 14.64
CA TYR A 307 -16.33 0.98 15.65
C TYR A 307 -16.70 0.13 16.87
N LYS A 308 -16.01 -0.99 17.04
CA LYS A 308 -16.13 -1.84 18.22
C LYS A 308 -16.03 -1.00 19.50
N VAL A 309 -15.25 0.08 19.46
CA VAL A 309 -15.11 1.05 20.54
C VAL A 309 -16.40 1.79 20.86
N GLN A 310 -17.25 2.13 19.87
CA GLN A 310 -18.55 2.78 20.12
C GLN A 310 -19.47 1.89 20.95
N ASN A 311 -19.51 0.60 20.60
CA ASN A 311 -20.32 -0.38 21.33
C ASN A 311 -19.79 -0.58 22.76
N LEU A 312 -18.47 -0.64 22.93
CA LEU A 312 -17.83 -0.75 24.25
C LEU A 312 -18.08 0.46 25.13
N LEU A 313 -18.17 1.65 24.56
CA LEU A 313 -18.37 2.89 25.29
C LEU A 313 -19.85 3.26 25.52
N ALA A 314 -20.78 2.55 24.87
CA ALA A 314 -22.21 2.97 24.82
C ALA A 314 -22.80 3.32 26.18
N ASP A 315 -22.54 2.51 27.20
CA ASP A 315 -23.05 2.65 28.59
C ASP A 315 -22.01 3.24 29.57
N LYS A 316 -20.79 3.54 29.15
CA LYS A 316 -19.69 4.00 30.01
C LYS A 316 -19.73 5.50 30.21
N LYS A 317 -19.41 5.97 31.43
CA LYS A 317 -19.35 7.39 31.81
C LYS A 317 -17.95 7.86 32.14
N ARG A 318 -17.15 6.97 32.75
CA ARG A 318 -15.78 7.25 33.15
C ARG A 318 -14.86 6.10 32.75
N ILE A 319 -13.78 6.41 32.08
CA ILE A 319 -12.76 5.42 31.67
C ILE A 319 -11.35 5.88 32.06
N ILE A 320 -10.47 4.91 32.24
CA ILE A 320 -9.05 5.13 32.42
C ILE A 320 -8.32 4.60 31.19
N ILE A 321 -7.31 5.33 30.72
CA ILE A 321 -6.42 4.90 29.64
C ILE A 321 -4.99 4.88 30.18
N ILE A 322 -4.39 3.70 30.20
CA ILE A 322 -3.00 3.52 30.60
C ILE A 322 -2.12 3.82 29.38
N GLU A 323 -1.07 4.62 29.56
CA GLU A 323 -0.10 4.97 28.51
C GLU A 323 0.53 3.74 27.86
N PRO A 324 0.97 3.80 26.59
CA PRO A 324 1.65 2.70 25.93
C PRO A 324 3.06 2.49 26.56
N ASN A 325 3.54 1.26 26.45
CA ASN A 325 4.91 0.94 26.88
C ASN A 325 5.90 1.32 25.78
N LEU A 326 6.34 2.58 25.78
CA LEU A 326 7.36 3.13 24.89
C LEU A 326 8.50 3.70 25.74
N ASP A 327 9.73 3.69 25.24
CA ASP A 327 10.92 4.15 25.98
C ASP A 327 10.89 5.66 26.24
N ASP A 328 10.43 6.45 25.24
CA ASP A 328 10.41 7.90 25.34
C ASP A 328 9.09 8.45 25.90
N VAL A 329 9.18 9.26 26.98
CA VAL A 329 8.04 9.87 27.66
C VAL A 329 7.19 10.75 26.72
N ASN A 330 7.84 11.54 25.86
CA ASN A 330 7.12 12.42 24.93
C ASN A 330 6.29 11.61 23.93
N SER A 331 6.86 10.53 23.39
CA SER A 331 6.14 9.62 22.48
C SER A 331 4.94 8.95 23.18
N ARG A 332 5.09 8.54 24.43
CA ARG A 332 3.98 8.00 25.25
C ARG A 332 2.84 9.00 25.38
N MET A 333 3.18 10.25 25.70
CA MET A 333 2.19 11.32 25.88
C MET A 333 1.48 11.70 24.58
N ILE A 334 2.21 11.80 23.46
CA ILE A 334 1.61 12.06 22.14
C ILE A 334 0.60 10.98 21.76
N VAL A 335 0.95 9.72 21.96
CA VAL A 335 0.05 8.59 21.67
C VAL A 335 -1.16 8.61 22.58
N LEU A 336 -0.97 8.82 23.87
CA LEU A 336 -2.06 8.89 24.86
C LEU A 336 -3.04 10.02 24.52
N GLU A 337 -2.52 11.20 24.22
CA GLU A 337 -3.32 12.36 23.83
C GLU A 337 -4.12 12.13 22.53
N CYS A 338 -3.50 11.51 21.54
CA CYS A 338 -4.18 11.13 20.29
C CYS A 338 -5.34 10.16 20.53
N ILE A 339 -5.15 9.14 21.39
CA ILE A 339 -6.17 8.19 21.76
C ILE A 339 -7.33 8.89 22.46
N ILE A 340 -7.02 9.72 23.46
CA ILE A 340 -8.03 10.44 24.26
C ILE A 340 -8.87 11.37 23.37
N LYS A 341 -8.23 12.20 22.53
CA LYS A 341 -8.94 13.08 21.59
C LYS A 341 -9.88 12.31 20.66
N LYS A 342 -9.45 11.16 20.18
CA LYS A 342 -10.28 10.30 19.33
C LYS A 342 -11.47 9.71 20.08
N LEU A 343 -11.27 9.22 21.32
CA LEU A 343 -12.36 8.67 22.14
C LEU A 343 -13.38 9.75 22.50
N MET A 344 -12.94 10.97 22.83
CA MET A 344 -13.81 12.12 23.06
C MET A 344 -14.67 12.48 21.84
N SER A 345 -14.12 12.32 20.63
CA SER A 345 -14.87 12.55 19.38
C SER A 345 -15.89 11.44 19.08
N ILE A 346 -15.72 10.24 19.64
CA ILE A 346 -16.63 9.10 19.45
C ILE A 346 -17.82 9.19 20.41
N LYS A 347 -17.60 9.65 21.65
CA LYS A 347 -18.65 9.77 22.67
C LYS A 347 -18.52 11.08 23.43
N GLU A 348 -19.49 11.96 23.27
CA GLU A 348 -19.62 13.21 24.02
C GLU A 348 -19.98 12.94 25.50
N GLY A 349 -19.38 13.74 26.38
CA GLY A 349 -19.63 13.63 27.83
C GLY A 349 -18.93 12.47 28.54
N LEU A 350 -18.02 11.77 27.89
CA LEU A 350 -17.18 10.74 28.49
C LEU A 350 -16.04 11.40 29.30
N GLU A 351 -15.99 11.07 30.61
CA GLU A 351 -14.85 11.44 31.45
C GLU A 351 -13.67 10.49 31.18
N ILE A 352 -12.54 11.03 30.75
CA ILE A 352 -11.34 10.22 30.42
C ILE A 352 -10.19 10.65 31.34
N ILE A 353 -9.54 9.66 31.95
CA ILE A 353 -8.38 9.83 32.82
C ILE A 353 -7.20 9.10 32.19
N GLY A 354 -6.07 9.81 32.00
CA GLY A 354 -4.82 9.20 31.57
C GLY A 354 -4.03 8.69 32.77
N ALA A 355 -3.61 7.44 32.77
CA ALA A 355 -2.73 6.85 33.76
C ALA A 355 -1.31 6.71 33.22
N VAL A 356 -0.34 7.37 33.87
CA VAL A 356 1.05 7.49 33.40
C VAL A 356 2.05 7.09 34.51
N SER A 357 3.25 6.68 34.14
CA SER A 357 4.30 6.29 35.07
C SER A 357 5.01 7.46 35.75
N ASP A 358 5.00 8.63 35.08
CA ASP A 358 5.65 9.85 35.56
C ASP A 358 4.75 11.06 35.30
N VAL A 359 3.92 11.40 36.31
CA VAL A 359 2.97 12.53 36.24
C VAL A 359 3.70 13.86 36.12
N ILE A 360 4.80 14.05 36.83
CA ILE A 360 5.53 15.32 36.86
C ILE A 360 6.14 15.64 35.49
N ALA A 361 6.79 14.65 34.87
CA ALA A 361 7.34 14.84 33.51
C ALA A 361 6.25 15.04 32.46
N SER A 362 5.07 14.46 32.68
CA SER A 362 3.92 14.55 31.77
C SER A 362 3.17 15.88 31.90
N GLU A 363 3.09 16.48 33.10
CA GLU A 363 2.45 17.78 33.34
C GLU A 363 3.26 18.97 32.78
N ALA A 364 4.52 18.76 32.40
CA ALA A 364 5.31 19.77 31.70
C ALA A 364 4.73 20.14 30.31
N ASN A 365 3.84 19.32 29.76
CA ASN A 365 3.06 19.60 28.55
C ASN A 365 1.71 20.26 28.95
N LYS A 366 1.70 21.56 29.19
CA LYS A 366 0.65 22.33 29.90
C LYS A 366 -0.70 22.54 29.19
N ASP A 367 -0.98 21.91 28.06
CA ASP A 367 -2.23 22.10 27.32
C ASP A 367 -3.17 20.88 27.31
N LEU A 368 -3.08 20.02 28.34
CA LEU A 368 -3.88 18.81 28.40
C LEU A 368 -5.31 19.14 28.89
N ASN A 369 -6.31 18.90 28.05
CA ASN A 369 -7.74 19.04 28.37
C ASN A 369 -8.30 17.79 29.13
N PHE A 370 -7.45 17.01 29.81
CA PHE A 370 -7.85 15.80 30.54
C PHE A 370 -6.99 15.61 31.80
N ARG A 371 -7.52 14.86 32.76
CA ARG A 371 -6.85 14.57 34.04
C ARG A 371 -5.80 13.49 33.86
N LEU A 372 -4.61 13.67 34.45
CA LEU A 372 -3.59 12.62 34.60
C LEU A 372 -3.54 12.10 36.03
N ILE A 373 -3.22 10.81 36.19
CA ILE A 373 -2.95 10.12 37.45
C ILE A 373 -1.71 9.25 37.35
N ASP A 374 -1.11 8.92 38.48
CA ASP A 374 -0.09 7.88 38.55
C ASP A 374 -0.71 6.50 38.33
N LYS A 375 -0.02 5.62 37.58
CA LYS A 375 -0.46 4.23 37.35
C LYS A 375 -0.76 3.47 38.62
N ASN A 376 -0.07 3.77 39.72
CA ASN A 376 -0.28 3.13 41.01
C ASN A 376 -1.61 3.54 41.67
N GLU A 377 -2.24 4.61 41.21
CA GLU A 377 -3.50 5.11 41.75
C GLU A 377 -4.75 4.55 41.06
N ILE A 378 -4.58 3.78 39.96
CA ILE A 378 -5.70 3.24 39.17
C ILE A 378 -6.75 2.53 40.03
N ASN A 379 -6.30 1.68 40.97
CA ASN A 379 -7.18 0.89 41.82
C ASN A 379 -7.97 1.73 42.84
N ASN A 380 -7.63 3.01 43.03
CA ASN A 380 -8.31 3.92 43.93
C ASN A 380 -9.39 4.75 43.24
N ILE A 381 -9.58 4.60 41.95
CA ILE A 381 -10.51 5.39 41.14
C ILE A 381 -11.62 4.50 40.62
N ASP A 382 -12.85 4.88 40.95
CA ASP A 382 -14.04 4.24 40.41
C ASP A 382 -14.19 4.59 38.93
N CYS A 383 -14.20 3.58 38.05
CA CYS A 383 -14.35 3.73 36.60
C CYS A 383 -15.07 2.54 35.99
N ASP A 384 -15.69 2.77 34.84
CA ASP A 384 -16.49 1.76 34.13
C ASP A 384 -15.63 0.83 33.25
N LEU A 385 -14.43 1.29 32.83
CA LEU A 385 -13.57 0.54 31.93
C LEU A 385 -12.14 1.07 31.99
N ILE A 386 -11.18 0.16 31.91
CA ILE A 386 -9.76 0.47 31.82
C ILE A 386 -9.23 -0.02 30.49
N PHE A 387 -8.66 0.88 29.70
CA PHE A 387 -7.92 0.56 28.51
C PHE A 387 -6.42 0.56 28.79
N GLN A 388 -5.73 -0.48 28.30
CA GLN A 388 -4.27 -0.46 28.15
C GLN A 388 -3.94 -0.16 26.70
N SER A 389 -3.24 0.93 26.45
CA SER A 389 -2.80 1.24 25.11
C SER A 389 -1.49 0.54 24.75
N THR A 390 -1.34 0.18 23.46
CA THR A 390 -0.12 -0.42 22.90
C THR A 390 0.04 -0.02 21.44
N GLU A 391 1.28 -0.02 20.94
CA GLU A 391 1.54 0.23 19.53
C GLU A 391 1.10 -0.96 18.65
N HIS A 392 1.32 -2.19 19.11
CA HIS A 392 1.04 -3.40 18.34
C HIS A 392 0.46 -4.52 19.22
N ILE A 393 -0.87 -4.68 19.23
CA ILE A 393 -1.55 -5.73 20.01
C ILE A 393 -1.01 -7.14 19.69
N LEU A 394 -0.89 -7.49 18.40
CA LEU A 394 -0.51 -8.85 18.00
C LEU A 394 0.95 -9.20 18.29
N SER A 395 1.85 -8.22 18.32
CA SER A 395 3.24 -8.46 18.67
C SER A 395 3.40 -8.82 20.14
N ASN A 396 2.52 -8.28 21.00
CA ASN A 396 2.58 -8.42 22.45
C ASN A 396 1.49 -9.36 22.99
N ILE A 397 0.79 -10.10 22.13
CA ILE A 397 -0.40 -10.88 22.54
C ILE A 397 -0.14 -11.92 23.64
N ASN A 398 1.11 -12.38 23.77
CA ASN A 398 1.49 -13.33 24.82
C ASN A 398 1.70 -12.66 26.18
N GLU A 399 1.85 -11.33 26.21
CA GLU A 399 2.19 -10.52 27.39
C GLU A 399 1.00 -9.69 27.87
N LEU A 400 -0.17 -9.80 27.18
CA LEU A 400 -1.34 -9.02 27.53
C LEU A 400 -1.90 -9.43 28.91
N ASN A 401 -2.08 -8.46 29.78
CA ASN A 401 -2.87 -8.64 31.00
C ASN A 401 -4.36 -8.50 30.67
N MET A 402 -5.15 -9.53 30.94
CA MET A 402 -6.60 -9.56 30.62
C MET A 402 -7.49 -8.85 31.64
N ASP A 403 -6.91 -8.24 32.67
CA ASP A 403 -7.64 -7.33 33.55
C ASP A 403 -8.06 -6.02 32.82
N TYR A 404 -7.48 -5.76 31.64
CA TYR A 404 -7.70 -4.57 30.84
C TYR A 404 -8.17 -4.91 29.42
N VAL A 405 -8.91 -3.97 28.81
CA VAL A 405 -9.16 -4.02 27.36
C VAL A 405 -7.99 -3.35 26.64
N TRP A 406 -7.36 -4.06 25.71
CA TRP A 406 -6.22 -3.56 24.95
C TRP A 406 -6.68 -2.83 23.70
N ILE A 407 -6.06 -1.66 23.45
CA ILE A 407 -6.31 -0.84 22.25
C ILE A 407 -4.99 -0.44 21.59
N ASP A 408 -4.99 -0.39 20.26
CA ASP A 408 -3.86 0.19 19.53
C ASP A 408 -3.97 1.72 19.47
N CYS A 409 -2.85 2.40 19.20
CA CYS A 409 -2.79 3.87 19.11
C CYS A 409 -3.70 4.48 18.05
N TYR A 410 -4.21 3.67 17.12
CA TYR A 410 -5.10 4.14 16.05
C TYR A 410 -6.58 3.85 16.35
N LEU A 411 -6.91 3.19 17.44
CA LEU A 411 -8.24 2.66 17.79
C LEU A 411 -8.83 1.71 16.73
N ASN A 412 -7.98 1.11 15.93
CA ASN A 412 -8.37 0.20 14.85
C ASN A 412 -8.53 -1.24 15.35
N MET A 413 -7.75 -1.61 16.36
CA MET A 413 -7.77 -2.95 16.96
C MET A 413 -8.11 -2.86 18.43
N ILE A 414 -9.05 -3.70 18.87
CA ILE A 414 -9.43 -3.84 20.27
C ILE A 414 -9.38 -5.32 20.60
N CYS A 415 -8.76 -5.65 21.74
CA CYS A 415 -8.66 -7.01 22.24
C CYS A 415 -9.16 -7.05 23.69
N ASP A 416 -10.32 -7.59 23.88
CA ASP A 416 -10.85 -7.96 25.19
C ASP A 416 -10.46 -9.43 25.54
N GLU A 417 -10.86 -9.90 26.72
CA GLU A 417 -10.60 -11.26 27.19
C GLU A 417 -11.11 -12.32 26.21
N LYS A 418 -12.30 -12.12 25.64
CA LYS A 418 -12.90 -13.03 24.66
C LYS A 418 -12.08 -13.08 23.38
N ASP A 419 -11.65 -11.93 22.88
CA ASP A 419 -10.81 -11.82 21.69
C ASP A 419 -9.45 -12.48 21.91
N TYR A 420 -8.85 -12.28 23.08
CA TYR A 420 -7.59 -12.90 23.46
C TYR A 420 -7.68 -14.42 23.38
N TYR A 421 -8.65 -15.03 24.05
CA TYR A 421 -8.81 -16.48 24.03
C TYR A 421 -9.17 -17.02 22.64
N ALA A 422 -9.96 -16.28 21.86
CA ALA A 422 -10.23 -16.65 20.47
C ALA A 422 -8.95 -16.68 19.62
N ILE A 423 -8.10 -15.67 19.72
CA ILE A 423 -6.82 -15.63 19.00
C ILE A 423 -5.88 -16.73 19.46
N LYS A 424 -5.76 -16.97 20.79
CA LYS A 424 -4.95 -18.06 21.34
C LYS A 424 -5.44 -19.42 20.85
N GLY A 425 -6.76 -19.63 20.82
CA GLY A 425 -7.38 -20.83 20.27
C GLY A 425 -7.06 -21.02 18.79
N PHE A 426 -7.17 -19.98 17.98
CA PHE A 426 -6.79 -20.01 16.57
C PHE A 426 -5.29 -20.27 16.36
N GLN A 427 -4.40 -19.65 17.14
CA GLN A 427 -2.96 -19.89 17.08
C GLN A 427 -2.64 -21.38 17.39
N HIS A 428 -3.26 -21.93 18.44
CA HIS A 428 -3.08 -23.33 18.79
C HIS A 428 -3.62 -24.27 17.72
N PHE A 429 -4.82 -24.03 17.21
CA PHE A 429 -5.40 -24.78 16.11
C PHE A 429 -4.52 -24.72 14.85
N TYR A 430 -4.03 -23.55 14.49
CA TYR A 430 -3.13 -23.36 13.35
C TYR A 430 -1.85 -24.21 13.47
N GLN A 431 -1.23 -24.24 14.66
CA GLN A 431 -0.06 -25.07 14.90
C GLN A 431 -0.34 -26.57 14.70
N ILE A 432 -1.55 -27.03 15.09
CA ILE A 432 -1.97 -28.43 14.93
C ILE A 432 -2.20 -28.77 13.45
N ILE A 433 -2.83 -27.88 12.69
CA ILE A 433 -3.24 -28.18 11.32
C ILE A 433 -2.14 -27.88 10.29
N MET A 434 -1.14 -27.06 10.62
CA MET A 434 -0.07 -26.63 9.71
C MET A 434 0.66 -27.80 9.05
N PRO A 435 1.03 -28.90 9.75
CA PRO A 435 1.66 -30.08 9.16
C PRO A 435 0.81 -30.75 8.06
N PHE A 436 -0.50 -30.55 8.08
CA PHE A 436 -1.43 -31.13 7.09
C PHE A 436 -1.70 -30.14 5.94
N ILE A 437 -1.80 -28.85 6.23
CA ILE A 437 -2.07 -27.80 5.23
C ILE A 437 -0.85 -27.55 4.34
N LEU A 438 0.35 -27.50 4.92
CA LEU A 438 1.56 -27.16 4.18
C LEU A 438 1.84 -28.10 3.01
N PRO A 439 1.75 -29.42 3.12
CA PRO A 439 1.93 -30.33 1.98
C PRO A 439 0.92 -30.08 0.85
N ILE A 440 -0.36 -29.88 1.19
CA ILE A 440 -1.43 -29.60 0.23
C ILE A 440 -1.18 -28.26 -0.48
N PHE A 441 -0.79 -27.24 0.28
CA PHE A 441 -0.44 -25.94 -0.26
C PHE A 441 0.76 -26.05 -1.20
N MET A 442 1.80 -26.77 -0.80
CA MET A 442 3.01 -27.00 -1.59
C MET A 442 2.73 -27.74 -2.90
N GLU A 443 1.86 -28.76 -2.90
CA GLU A 443 1.47 -29.44 -4.13
C GLU A 443 0.85 -28.47 -5.13
N LYS A 444 -0.12 -27.65 -4.69
CA LYS A 444 -0.76 -26.64 -5.52
C LYS A 444 0.23 -25.56 -5.99
N LEU A 445 1.14 -25.12 -5.11
CA LEU A 445 2.16 -24.11 -5.44
C LEU A 445 3.16 -24.63 -6.49
N LEU A 446 3.58 -25.87 -6.39
CA LEU A 446 4.46 -26.51 -7.38
C LEU A 446 3.75 -26.70 -8.73
N LYS A 447 2.46 -27.01 -8.73
CA LYS A 447 1.64 -27.08 -9.94
C LYS A 447 1.53 -25.70 -10.59
N LEU A 448 1.22 -24.65 -9.82
CA LEU A 448 1.21 -23.28 -10.30
C LEU A 448 2.55 -22.88 -10.93
N ARG A 449 3.66 -23.15 -10.23
CA ARG A 449 5.01 -22.89 -10.75
C ARG A 449 5.24 -23.56 -12.10
N SER A 450 4.87 -24.81 -12.25
CA SER A 450 5.03 -25.53 -13.52
C SER A 450 4.27 -24.87 -14.66
N VAL A 451 3.06 -24.37 -14.40
CA VAL A 451 2.27 -23.62 -15.39
C VAL A 451 2.95 -22.30 -15.75
N LEU A 452 3.40 -21.53 -14.75
CA LEU A 452 4.03 -20.22 -14.97
C LEU A 452 5.34 -20.30 -15.76
N LEU A 453 6.16 -21.33 -15.50
CA LEU A 453 7.44 -21.54 -16.21
C LEU A 453 7.27 -22.05 -17.65
N ASN A 454 6.11 -22.64 -17.97
CA ASN A 454 5.80 -23.10 -19.32
C ASN A 454 5.08 -22.03 -20.17
N SER A 455 4.73 -20.90 -19.59
CA SER A 455 4.00 -19.79 -20.25
C SER A 455 4.92 -18.67 -20.75
N ASP A 456 6.18 -18.67 -20.36
CA ASP A 456 7.26 -17.78 -20.81
C ASP A 456 8.00 -18.42 -22.00
#